data_c72d20d63c4128fc9a4efe20c6f1c8db
#
_entry.id   c72d20d63c4128fc9a4efe20c6f1c8db
#
_cell.length_a   1.000
_cell.length_b   1.000
_cell.length_c   1.000
_cell.angle_alpha   90.00
_cell.angle_beta   90.00
_cell.angle_gamma   90.00
#
_symmetry.space_group_name_H-M   'P 1'
#
loop_
_entity.id
_entity.type
_entity.pdbx_description
1 polymer ?
#
loop_
_entity_poly.entity_id
_entity_poly.type
_entity_poly.pdbx_seq_one_letter_code
_entity_poly.pdbx_strand_id
1 'polypeptide(L)'
;RAKRRIGIIHTGSMSDPYNPFESTECLTRHALEKIARYGFGVVIATKSDLVVRDIPLLQRICAQSPVAVNITITAAKDVLSRQIEPFAPLSSQRFAALKALSDAGIPAGVLLMPVLPWITDDPENIRAIIQKAAQAGAKYLFNGGKKMFGLTMRDRQREYFYARLEEQFPGLSARYRKTYGYDYGCNSPLAGPLWEEYVQTCRKCGVEYRMANIISLGYFLFNEDQYHN
;
A
#
# COMPACT_ATOMS: atom_id res chain seq x y z
N ARG A 1 -11.47 19.14 20.96
CA ARG A 1 -10.65 18.14 21.69
C ARG A 1 -9.41 17.74 20.92
N ALA A 2 -9.46 17.60 19.58
CA ALA A 2 -8.30 17.28 18.74
C ALA A 2 -7.13 18.29 18.85
N LYS A 3 -7.41 19.53 19.18
CA LYS A 3 -6.40 20.61 19.36
C LYS A 3 -5.46 20.43 20.57
N ARG A 4 -5.74 19.49 21.47
CA ARG A 4 -4.96 19.29 22.70
C ARG A 4 -4.00 18.09 22.67
N ARG A 5 -4.06 17.25 21.64
CA ARG A 5 -3.20 16.09 21.47
C ARG A 5 -2.67 16.04 20.05
N ILE A 6 -1.40 16.16 19.89
CA ILE A 6 -0.70 15.94 18.61
C ILE A 6 -0.77 14.44 18.34
N GLY A 7 -1.28 14.08 17.16
CA GLY A 7 -1.44 12.69 16.73
C GLY A 7 -1.00 12.52 15.29
N ILE A 8 -1.22 11.33 14.75
CA ILE A 8 -0.94 10.99 13.35
C ILE A 8 -2.26 10.88 12.59
N ILE A 9 -2.35 11.56 11.46
CA ILE A 9 -3.49 11.50 10.54
C ILE A 9 -3.23 10.44 9.49
N HIS A 10 -4.10 9.44 9.39
CA HIS A 10 -4.03 8.40 8.37
C HIS A 10 -4.96 8.71 7.21
N THR A 11 -4.44 8.64 5.97
CA THR A 11 -5.21 8.85 4.74
C THR A 11 -5.05 7.66 3.80
N GLY A 12 -5.99 7.48 2.87
CA GLY A 12 -5.91 6.44 1.84
C GLY A 12 -6.55 5.09 2.21
N SER A 13 -7.23 5.00 3.36
CA SER A 13 -7.90 3.75 3.78
C SER A 13 -9.22 3.49 3.05
N MET A 14 -9.95 4.54 2.64
CA MET A 14 -11.25 4.42 1.95
C MET A 14 -11.16 4.78 0.47
N SER A 15 -10.40 5.81 0.14
CA SER A 15 -10.16 6.26 -1.23
C SER A 15 -8.73 6.77 -1.33
N ASP A 16 -8.15 6.72 -2.53
CA ASP A 16 -6.81 7.25 -2.75
C ASP A 16 -6.81 8.78 -2.60
N PRO A 17 -6.00 9.35 -1.69
CA PRO A 17 -5.92 10.80 -1.51
C PRO A 17 -5.33 11.51 -2.73
N TYR A 18 -4.58 10.78 -3.57
CA TYR A 18 -4.02 11.27 -4.83
C TYR A 18 -4.77 10.70 -6.03
N ASN A 19 -6.12 10.70 -5.96
CA ASN A 19 -6.97 10.37 -7.09
C ASN A 19 -6.81 11.42 -8.24
N PRO A 20 -7.33 11.17 -9.44
CA PRO A 20 -7.12 12.06 -10.59
C PRO A 20 -7.51 13.53 -10.37
N PHE A 21 -8.52 13.80 -9.53
CA PHE A 21 -8.94 15.18 -9.23
C PHE A 21 -7.89 15.95 -8.40
N GLU A 22 -7.04 15.25 -7.66
CA GLU A 22 -6.01 15.90 -6.84
C GLU A 22 -4.99 16.68 -7.68
N SER A 23 -4.83 16.37 -8.96
CA SER A 23 -3.96 17.12 -9.88
C SER A 23 -4.43 18.55 -10.09
N THR A 24 -5.73 18.82 -10.01
CA THR A 24 -6.37 20.12 -10.20
C THR A 24 -6.88 20.73 -8.90
N GLU A 25 -7.60 19.95 -8.08
CA GLU A 25 -8.25 20.45 -6.88
C GLU A 25 -7.31 20.65 -5.68
N CYS A 26 -6.17 19.93 -5.66
CA CYS A 26 -5.13 20.06 -4.62
C CYS A 26 -5.67 19.88 -3.18
N LEU A 27 -6.71 19.09 -2.96
CA LEU A 27 -7.35 18.92 -1.64
C LEU A 27 -6.42 18.25 -0.63
N THR A 28 -5.70 17.21 -1.07
CA THR A 28 -4.69 16.52 -0.24
C THR A 28 -3.54 17.46 0.09
N ARG A 29 -3.06 18.24 -0.88
CA ARG A 29 -2.03 19.26 -0.68
C ARG A 29 -2.47 20.28 0.37
N HIS A 30 -3.68 20.83 0.26
CA HIS A 30 -4.21 21.77 1.24
C HIS A 30 -4.36 21.13 2.64
N ALA A 31 -4.74 19.83 2.70
CA ALA A 31 -4.76 19.11 3.96
C ALA A 31 -3.36 18.99 4.58
N LEU A 32 -2.33 18.63 3.78
CA LEU A 32 -0.94 18.55 4.22
C LEU A 32 -0.41 19.89 4.74
N GLU A 33 -0.78 21.02 4.11
CA GLU A 33 -0.43 22.37 4.61
C GLU A 33 -0.99 22.63 6.01
N LYS A 34 -2.24 22.19 6.28
CA LYS A 34 -2.84 22.29 7.62
C LYS A 34 -2.14 21.34 8.60
N ILE A 35 -1.86 20.11 8.19
CA ILE A 35 -1.12 19.13 8.99
C ILE A 35 0.24 19.71 9.42
N ALA A 36 0.99 20.25 8.48
CA ALA A 36 2.27 20.91 8.74
C ALA A 36 2.13 22.11 9.70
N ARG A 37 1.09 22.95 9.48
CA ARG A 37 0.84 24.13 10.31
C ARG A 37 0.51 23.80 11.76
N TYR A 38 -0.22 22.72 11.99
CA TYR A 38 -0.70 22.35 13.33
C TYR A 38 0.16 21.27 14.00
N GLY A 39 1.26 20.85 13.37
CA GLY A 39 2.23 19.91 13.97
C GLY A 39 1.74 18.47 14.08
N PHE A 40 0.78 18.04 13.26
CA PHE A 40 0.36 16.64 13.20
C PHE A 40 1.32 15.81 12.35
N GLY A 41 1.46 14.53 12.69
CA GLY A 41 2.06 13.55 11.79
C GLY A 41 1.10 13.10 10.70
N VAL A 42 1.60 12.43 9.67
CA VAL A 42 0.77 11.89 8.59
C VAL A 42 1.26 10.54 8.10
N VAL A 43 0.33 9.63 7.88
CA VAL A 43 0.55 8.37 7.16
C VAL A 43 -0.35 8.37 5.92
N ILE A 44 0.27 8.21 4.77
CA ILE A 44 -0.40 8.23 3.47
C ILE A 44 -0.35 6.83 2.86
N ALA A 45 -1.47 6.35 2.32
CA ALA A 45 -1.51 5.18 1.46
C ALA A 45 -2.04 5.59 0.08
N THR A 46 -1.26 5.30 -0.98
CA THR A 46 -1.63 5.69 -2.35
C THR A 46 -1.07 4.72 -3.38
N LYS A 47 -1.67 4.70 -4.56
CA LYS A 47 -1.14 4.09 -5.79
C LYS A 47 -0.54 5.13 -6.74
N SER A 48 -0.71 6.41 -6.42
CA SER A 48 -0.36 7.52 -7.30
C SER A 48 1.09 7.97 -7.13
N ASP A 49 1.76 8.25 -8.23
CA ASP A 49 3.08 8.88 -8.27
C ASP A 49 3.00 10.40 -8.03
N LEU A 50 1.79 11.00 -8.08
CA LEU A 50 1.56 12.41 -7.81
C LEU A 50 1.98 12.83 -6.40
N VAL A 51 2.09 11.89 -5.45
CA VAL A 51 2.60 12.16 -4.09
C VAL A 51 3.98 12.82 -4.09
N VAL A 52 4.79 12.59 -5.11
CA VAL A 52 6.13 13.20 -5.27
C VAL A 52 6.07 14.73 -5.35
N ARG A 53 4.98 15.29 -5.88
CA ARG A 53 4.72 16.76 -5.91
C ARG A 53 4.80 17.37 -4.52
N ASP A 54 4.39 16.63 -3.49
CA ASP A 54 4.22 17.14 -2.14
C ASP A 54 5.41 16.79 -1.21
N ILE A 55 6.52 16.29 -1.75
CA ILE A 55 7.77 16.04 -1.00
C ILE A 55 8.18 17.22 -0.13
N PRO A 56 8.19 18.49 -0.61
CA PRO A 56 8.58 19.63 0.24
C PRO A 56 7.66 19.81 1.48
N LEU A 57 6.37 19.53 1.35
CA LEU A 57 5.43 19.56 2.48
C LEU A 57 5.67 18.40 3.43
N LEU A 58 5.89 17.21 2.90
CA LEU A 58 6.19 16.01 3.69
C LEU A 58 7.50 16.20 4.49
N GLN A 59 8.53 16.80 3.91
CA GLN A 59 9.77 17.13 4.60
C GLN A 59 9.53 18.13 5.74
N ARG A 60 8.70 19.16 5.53
CA ARG A 60 8.32 20.11 6.59
C ARG A 60 7.59 19.42 7.74
N ILE A 61 6.70 18.46 7.44
CA ILE A 61 6.02 17.68 8.48
C ILE A 61 7.03 16.78 9.18
N CYS A 62 7.88 16.09 8.42
CA CYS A 62 8.87 15.13 8.93
C CYS A 62 9.89 15.78 9.90
N ALA A 63 10.16 17.08 9.73
CA ALA A 63 11.05 17.83 10.62
C ALA A 63 10.49 18.01 12.05
N GLN A 64 9.19 17.82 12.27
CA GLN A 64 8.52 18.08 13.54
C GLN A 64 7.58 16.95 14.01
N SER A 65 7.21 16.05 13.12
CA SER A 65 6.22 15.01 13.41
C SER A 65 6.43 13.77 12.52
N PRO A 66 5.97 12.58 12.93
CA PRO A 66 6.12 11.36 12.14
C PRO A 66 5.45 11.46 10.77
N VAL A 67 6.15 10.99 9.74
CA VAL A 67 5.64 10.86 8.38
C VAL A 67 5.92 9.46 7.87
N ALA A 68 4.95 8.85 7.19
CA ALA A 68 5.18 7.65 6.39
C ALA A 68 4.35 7.68 5.11
N VAL A 69 4.94 7.29 4.01
CA VAL A 69 4.24 7.14 2.73
C VAL A 69 4.27 5.69 2.29
N ASN A 70 3.09 5.13 2.09
CA ASN A 70 2.90 3.75 1.65
C ASN A 70 2.48 3.74 0.19
N ILE A 71 3.33 3.21 -0.67
CA ILE A 71 2.99 3.02 -2.08
C ILE A 71 2.46 1.59 -2.28
N THR A 72 1.24 1.47 -2.76
CA THR A 72 0.66 0.15 -3.07
C THR A 72 1.23 -0.40 -4.36
N ILE A 73 1.90 -1.55 -4.31
CA ILE A 73 2.46 -2.25 -5.48
C ILE A 73 2.19 -3.74 -5.33
N THR A 74 1.41 -4.32 -6.26
CA THR A 74 0.97 -5.72 -6.21
C THR A 74 1.40 -6.54 -7.43
N ALA A 75 1.92 -5.89 -8.47
CA ALA A 75 2.51 -6.52 -9.64
C ALA A 75 3.91 -5.97 -9.90
N ALA A 76 4.89 -6.84 -10.17
CA ALA A 76 6.27 -6.44 -10.44
C ALA A 76 6.47 -5.92 -11.87
N LYS A 77 5.60 -6.34 -12.81
CA LYS A 77 5.67 -6.03 -14.24
C LYS A 77 4.57 -5.05 -14.63
N ASP A 78 4.92 -4.06 -15.44
CA ASP A 78 3.99 -3.02 -15.90
C ASP A 78 2.82 -3.57 -16.73
N VAL A 79 3.06 -4.61 -17.53
CA VAL A 79 2.01 -5.26 -18.32
C VAL A 79 0.90 -5.78 -17.41
N LEU A 80 1.27 -6.51 -16.35
CA LEU A 80 0.29 -7.03 -15.38
C LEU A 80 -0.34 -5.89 -14.57
N SER A 81 0.45 -4.91 -14.15
CA SER A 81 -0.06 -3.73 -13.43
C SER A 81 -1.13 -2.99 -14.25
N ARG A 82 -0.87 -2.76 -15.53
CA ARG A 82 -1.83 -2.11 -16.44
C ARG A 82 -3.10 -2.93 -16.62
N GLN A 83 -2.98 -4.26 -16.70
CA GLN A 83 -4.11 -5.15 -16.88
C GLN A 83 -5.04 -5.17 -15.67
N ILE A 84 -4.48 -5.19 -14.44
CA ILE A 84 -5.28 -5.26 -13.21
C ILE A 84 -5.73 -3.88 -12.68
N GLU A 85 -5.00 -2.81 -13.01
CA GLU A 85 -5.23 -1.44 -12.53
C GLU A 85 -5.06 -0.44 -13.69
N PRO A 86 -5.96 -0.45 -14.70
CA PRO A 86 -5.76 0.29 -15.96
C PRO A 86 -5.70 1.82 -15.78
N PHE A 87 -6.28 2.36 -14.71
CA PHE A 87 -6.35 3.79 -14.43
C PHE A 87 -5.35 4.29 -13.39
N ALA A 88 -4.52 3.39 -12.85
CA ALA A 88 -3.48 3.77 -11.89
C ALA A 88 -2.12 3.85 -12.59
N PRO A 89 -1.13 4.60 -12.04
CA PRO A 89 0.23 4.61 -12.54
C PRO A 89 0.82 3.20 -12.63
N LEU A 90 1.70 2.96 -13.58
CA LEU A 90 2.40 1.69 -13.74
C LEU A 90 3.27 1.36 -12.53
N SER A 91 3.57 0.09 -12.32
CA SER A 91 4.45 -0.31 -11.21
C SER A 91 5.82 0.36 -11.28
N SER A 92 6.40 0.53 -12.48
CA SER A 92 7.66 1.26 -12.68
C SER A 92 7.58 2.71 -12.18
N GLN A 93 6.48 3.41 -12.45
CA GLN A 93 6.24 4.77 -11.97
C GLN A 93 6.09 4.81 -10.43
N ARG A 94 5.39 3.82 -9.85
CA ARG A 94 5.25 3.68 -8.39
C ARG A 94 6.59 3.40 -7.70
N PHE A 95 7.46 2.56 -8.29
CA PHE A 95 8.82 2.36 -7.78
C PHE A 95 9.69 3.62 -7.92
N ALA A 96 9.53 4.39 -9.00
CA ALA A 96 10.21 5.68 -9.14
C ALA A 96 9.74 6.70 -8.08
N ALA A 97 8.44 6.76 -7.79
CA ALA A 97 7.90 7.60 -6.72
C ALA A 97 8.44 7.17 -5.34
N LEU A 98 8.48 5.86 -5.06
CA LEU A 98 9.08 5.32 -3.83
C LEU A 98 10.54 5.74 -3.69
N LYS A 99 11.32 5.65 -4.78
CA LYS A 99 12.72 6.08 -4.79
C LYS A 99 12.84 7.59 -4.53
N ALA A 100 12.05 8.41 -5.19
CA ALA A 100 12.07 9.87 -5.00
C ALA A 100 11.75 10.26 -3.54
N LEU A 101 10.79 9.59 -2.91
CA LEU A 101 10.49 9.78 -1.48
C LEU A 101 11.67 9.38 -0.60
N SER A 102 12.27 8.22 -0.86
CA SER A 102 13.44 7.73 -0.12
C SER A 102 14.65 8.65 -0.27
N ASP A 103 14.96 9.09 -1.49
CA ASP A 103 16.06 10.02 -1.78
C ASP A 103 15.85 11.38 -1.09
N ALA A 104 14.59 11.80 -0.92
CA ALA A 104 14.22 13.01 -0.18
C ALA A 104 14.21 12.84 1.35
N GLY A 105 14.59 11.67 1.86
CA GLY A 105 14.62 11.37 3.30
C GLY A 105 13.24 11.13 3.92
N ILE A 106 12.19 10.97 3.10
CA ILE A 106 10.84 10.65 3.59
C ILE A 106 10.74 9.14 3.83
N PRO A 107 10.37 8.70 5.05
CA PRO A 107 10.11 7.30 5.31
C PRO A 107 9.02 6.75 4.40
N ALA A 108 9.38 5.79 3.54
CA ALA A 108 8.46 5.20 2.58
C ALA A 108 8.55 3.67 2.59
N GLY A 109 7.42 3.02 2.35
CA GLY A 109 7.32 1.57 2.26
C GLY A 109 6.33 1.12 1.20
N VAL A 110 6.25 -0.19 1.00
CA VAL A 110 5.31 -0.80 0.05
C VAL A 110 4.17 -1.50 0.76
N LEU A 111 2.93 -1.25 0.32
CA LEU A 111 1.78 -2.08 0.63
C LEU A 111 1.63 -3.16 -0.45
N LEU A 112 1.91 -4.40 -0.10
CA LEU A 112 1.72 -5.57 -0.96
C LEU A 112 0.33 -6.17 -0.71
N MET A 113 -0.70 -5.39 -0.99
CA MET A 113 -2.09 -5.81 -0.80
C MET A 113 -3.06 -4.99 -1.67
N PRO A 114 -4.11 -5.64 -2.24
CA PRO A 114 -4.39 -7.07 -2.17
C PRO A 114 -3.45 -7.93 -3.02
N VAL A 115 -3.28 -9.20 -2.66
CA VAL A 115 -2.67 -10.20 -3.54
C VAL A 115 -3.79 -10.99 -4.19
N LEU A 116 -3.86 -10.94 -5.52
CA LEU A 116 -4.94 -11.57 -6.28
C LEU A 116 -4.62 -13.03 -6.57
N PRO A 117 -5.39 -14.00 -6.02
CA PRO A 117 -5.21 -15.42 -6.32
C PRO A 117 -5.17 -15.72 -7.81
N TRP A 118 -4.21 -16.55 -8.24
CA TRP A 118 -3.94 -16.96 -9.63
C TRP A 118 -3.57 -15.82 -10.60
N ILE A 119 -3.29 -14.62 -10.08
CA ILE A 119 -2.88 -13.46 -10.89
C ILE A 119 -1.58 -12.87 -10.37
N THR A 120 -1.56 -12.45 -9.10
CA THR A 120 -0.38 -11.82 -8.49
C THR A 120 0.22 -12.65 -7.35
N ASP A 121 -0.37 -13.79 -7.04
CA ASP A 121 0.06 -14.74 -6.00
C ASP A 121 1.15 -15.72 -6.48
N ASP A 122 2.05 -15.22 -7.29
CA ASP A 122 3.22 -15.92 -7.77
C ASP A 122 4.46 -15.57 -6.91
N PRO A 123 5.21 -16.57 -6.38
CA PRO A 123 6.44 -16.33 -5.62
C PRO A 123 7.46 -15.44 -6.35
N GLU A 124 7.57 -15.57 -7.67
CA GLU A 124 8.48 -14.76 -8.47
C GLU A 124 8.04 -13.29 -8.51
N ASN A 125 6.72 -13.03 -8.62
CA ASN A 125 6.15 -11.69 -8.53
C ASN A 125 6.44 -11.06 -7.15
N ILE A 126 6.21 -11.80 -6.06
CA ILE A 126 6.46 -11.33 -4.70
C ILE A 126 7.95 -11.00 -4.51
N ARG A 127 8.84 -11.90 -4.91
CA ARG A 127 10.30 -11.70 -4.86
C ARG A 127 10.73 -10.46 -5.61
N ALA A 128 10.26 -10.30 -6.84
CA ALA A 128 10.63 -9.17 -7.70
C ALA A 128 10.14 -7.83 -7.12
N ILE A 129 8.93 -7.79 -6.53
CA ILE A 129 8.42 -6.58 -5.85
C ILE A 129 9.33 -6.21 -4.68
N ILE A 130 9.69 -7.17 -3.82
CA ILE A 130 10.54 -6.91 -2.65
C ILE A 130 11.92 -6.41 -3.07
N GLN A 131 12.54 -7.04 -4.05
CA GLN A 131 13.86 -6.64 -4.56
C GLN A 131 13.85 -5.22 -5.15
N LYS A 132 12.84 -4.90 -5.98
CA LYS A 132 12.67 -3.56 -6.55
C LYS A 132 12.37 -2.52 -5.48
N ALA A 133 11.56 -2.86 -4.48
CA ALA A 133 11.28 -1.99 -3.35
C ALA A 133 12.54 -1.68 -2.53
N ALA A 134 13.36 -2.69 -2.24
CA ALA A 134 14.65 -2.52 -1.57
C ALA A 134 15.59 -1.61 -2.37
N GLN A 135 15.72 -1.85 -3.69
CA GLN A 135 16.51 -1.01 -4.60
C GLN A 135 16.02 0.45 -4.65
N ALA A 136 14.72 0.66 -4.51
CA ALA A 136 14.11 1.98 -4.41
C ALA A 136 14.23 2.62 -3.02
N GLY A 137 14.83 1.94 -2.04
CA GLY A 137 15.07 2.46 -0.70
C GLY A 137 13.90 2.32 0.27
N ALA A 138 12.96 1.40 0.00
CA ALA A 138 11.86 1.10 0.92
C ALA A 138 12.38 0.72 2.30
N LYS A 139 11.85 1.35 3.34
CA LYS A 139 12.19 1.02 4.74
C LYS A 139 11.50 -0.24 5.21
N TYR A 140 10.32 -0.49 4.70
CA TYR A 140 9.50 -1.65 5.07
C TYR A 140 8.60 -2.08 3.92
N LEU A 141 8.09 -3.30 4.05
CA LEU A 141 7.09 -3.85 3.16
C LEU A 141 6.01 -4.52 4.01
N PHE A 142 4.75 -4.16 3.79
CA PHE A 142 3.62 -4.62 4.58
C PHE A 142 2.59 -5.33 3.71
N ASN A 143 2.14 -6.52 4.17
CA ASN A 143 1.11 -7.31 3.50
C ASN A 143 -0.03 -7.78 4.42
N GLY A 144 -0.05 -7.32 5.69
CA GLY A 144 -1.05 -7.74 6.68
C GLY A 144 -0.77 -9.06 7.39
N GLY A 145 0.30 -9.80 7.01
CA GLY A 145 0.69 -11.09 7.61
C GLY A 145 0.30 -12.32 6.80
N LYS A 146 0.66 -13.51 7.31
CA LYS A 146 0.52 -14.79 6.59
C LYS A 146 -0.89 -15.06 6.04
N LYS A 147 -1.93 -14.65 6.76
CA LYS A 147 -3.34 -14.87 6.37
C LYS A 147 -3.89 -13.81 5.41
N MET A 148 -3.08 -12.83 4.99
CA MET A 148 -3.52 -11.69 4.18
C MET A 148 -3.00 -11.74 2.72
N PHE A 149 -2.46 -12.90 2.29
CA PHE A 149 -2.20 -13.15 0.86
C PHE A 149 -3.51 -13.46 0.15
N GLY A 150 -4.28 -12.43 -0.16
CA GLY A 150 -5.60 -12.54 -0.76
C GLY A 150 -6.24 -11.17 -0.95
N LEU A 151 -7.55 -11.20 -1.18
CA LEU A 151 -8.38 -10.01 -1.27
C LEU A 151 -9.66 -10.17 -0.46
N THR A 152 -10.34 -9.05 -0.19
CA THR A 152 -11.68 -9.05 0.40
C THR A 152 -12.71 -8.65 -0.64
N MET A 153 -13.85 -9.36 -0.65
CA MET A 153 -14.94 -9.12 -1.58
C MET A 153 -16.19 -8.66 -0.84
N ARG A 154 -16.43 -7.35 -0.85
CA ARG A 154 -17.66 -6.75 -0.33
C ARG A 154 -18.82 -6.97 -1.32
N ASP A 155 -20.04 -6.90 -0.82
CA ASP A 155 -21.23 -6.84 -1.67
C ASP A 155 -21.10 -5.73 -2.73
N ARG A 156 -21.68 -5.90 -3.90
CA ARG A 156 -21.58 -5.06 -5.09
C ARG A 156 -20.15 -5.01 -5.72
N GLN A 157 -19.09 -5.00 -4.91
CA GLN A 157 -17.70 -5.06 -5.41
C GLN A 157 -17.41 -6.43 -6.04
N ARG A 158 -18.02 -7.52 -5.53
CA ARG A 158 -17.85 -8.88 -6.01
C ARG A 158 -18.28 -9.04 -7.46
N GLU A 159 -19.48 -8.58 -7.81
CA GLU A 159 -20.01 -8.68 -9.18
C GLU A 159 -19.16 -7.86 -10.15
N TYR A 160 -18.79 -6.64 -9.76
CA TYR A 160 -17.90 -5.81 -10.56
C TYR A 160 -16.54 -6.50 -10.77
N PHE A 161 -15.96 -7.05 -9.70
CA PHE A 161 -14.68 -7.75 -9.78
C PHE A 161 -14.77 -8.97 -10.71
N TYR A 162 -15.82 -9.78 -10.60
CA TYR A 162 -16.00 -10.95 -11.46
C TYR A 162 -16.21 -10.57 -12.93
N ALA A 163 -16.91 -9.49 -13.22
CA ALA A 163 -17.06 -8.98 -14.58
C ALA A 163 -15.71 -8.57 -15.17
N ARG A 164 -14.92 -7.78 -14.43
CA ARG A 164 -13.57 -7.37 -14.86
C ARG A 164 -12.62 -8.56 -14.97
N LEU A 165 -12.74 -9.51 -14.04
CA LEU A 165 -11.93 -10.72 -14.05
C LEU A 165 -12.17 -11.56 -15.30
N GLU A 166 -13.43 -11.71 -15.72
CA GLU A 166 -13.76 -12.46 -16.92
C GLU A 166 -13.26 -11.76 -18.20
N GLU A 167 -13.34 -10.44 -18.27
CA GLU A 167 -12.83 -9.65 -19.40
C GLU A 167 -11.31 -9.76 -19.54
N GLN A 168 -10.57 -9.70 -18.43
CA GLN A 168 -9.11 -9.63 -18.43
C GLN A 168 -8.44 -11.00 -18.33
N PHE A 169 -9.10 -11.98 -17.72
CA PHE A 169 -8.61 -13.32 -17.44
C PHE A 169 -9.74 -14.34 -17.67
N PRO A 170 -10.09 -14.64 -18.92
CA PRO A 170 -11.23 -15.51 -19.25
C PRO A 170 -11.21 -16.86 -18.51
N GLY A 171 -12.34 -17.27 -17.94
CA GLY A 171 -12.51 -18.50 -17.18
C GLY A 171 -12.08 -18.41 -15.71
N LEU A 172 -11.37 -17.36 -15.29
CA LEU A 172 -10.90 -17.24 -13.91
C LEU A 172 -12.04 -16.88 -12.96
N SER A 173 -13.06 -16.17 -13.40
CA SER A 173 -14.25 -15.85 -12.60
C SER A 173 -14.97 -17.10 -12.11
N ALA A 174 -15.09 -18.14 -12.96
CA ALA A 174 -15.66 -19.43 -12.61
C ALA A 174 -14.83 -20.13 -11.51
N ARG A 175 -13.50 -20.07 -11.61
CA ARG A 175 -12.60 -20.61 -10.59
C ARG A 175 -12.75 -19.92 -9.25
N TYR A 176 -12.84 -18.58 -9.24
CA TYR A 176 -13.10 -17.81 -8.02
C TYR A 176 -14.45 -18.18 -7.38
N ARG A 177 -15.53 -18.26 -8.17
CA ARG A 177 -16.85 -18.64 -7.68
C ARG A 177 -16.85 -20.04 -7.06
N LYS A 178 -16.17 -20.99 -7.71
CA LYS A 178 -16.05 -22.36 -7.22
C LYS A 178 -15.25 -22.45 -5.90
N THR A 179 -14.20 -21.65 -5.77
CA THR A 179 -13.28 -21.73 -4.62
C THR A 179 -13.78 -20.94 -3.42
N TYR A 180 -14.33 -19.74 -3.63
CA TYR A 180 -14.65 -18.81 -2.55
C TYR A 180 -16.15 -18.58 -2.35
N GLY A 181 -17.01 -18.98 -3.31
CA GLY A 181 -18.45 -18.79 -3.19
C GLY A 181 -18.81 -17.36 -2.80
N TYR A 182 -19.40 -17.19 -1.63
CA TYR A 182 -19.77 -15.90 -1.04
C TYR A 182 -18.84 -15.45 0.09
N ASP A 183 -17.70 -16.08 0.28
CA ASP A 183 -16.77 -15.73 1.34
C ASP A 183 -16.28 -14.27 1.17
N TYR A 184 -16.21 -13.55 2.29
CA TYR A 184 -15.68 -12.19 2.33
C TYR A 184 -14.17 -12.17 2.05
N GLY A 185 -13.42 -13.07 2.66
CA GLY A 185 -11.97 -13.20 2.52
C GLY A 185 -11.60 -14.28 1.51
N CYS A 186 -10.89 -13.90 0.46
CA CYS A 186 -10.45 -14.79 -0.62
C CYS A 186 -8.93 -14.92 -0.58
N ASN A 187 -8.43 -15.79 0.31
CA ASN A 187 -7.00 -16.02 0.45
C ASN A 187 -6.46 -16.91 -0.67
N SER A 188 -5.23 -16.62 -1.10
CA SER A 188 -4.52 -17.47 -2.05
C SER A 188 -4.34 -18.89 -1.49
N PRO A 189 -4.59 -19.92 -2.30
CA PRO A 189 -4.20 -21.30 -1.96
C PRO A 189 -2.69 -21.45 -1.71
N LEU A 190 -1.89 -20.53 -2.20
CA LEU A 190 -0.43 -20.49 -2.04
C LEU A 190 0.03 -19.62 -0.86
N ALA A 191 -0.86 -19.17 0.02
CA ALA A 191 -0.52 -18.24 1.12
C ALA A 191 0.64 -18.71 2.00
N GLY A 192 0.78 -20.04 2.23
CA GLY A 192 1.92 -20.60 2.97
C GLY A 192 3.27 -20.39 2.27
N PRO A 193 3.46 -20.95 1.08
CA PRO A 193 4.68 -20.74 0.27
C PRO A 193 4.98 -19.26 -0.01
N LEU A 194 3.96 -18.45 -0.28
CA LEU A 194 4.13 -17.00 -0.50
C LEU A 194 4.66 -16.29 0.75
N TRP A 195 4.18 -16.69 1.94
CA TRP A 195 4.70 -16.13 3.18
C TRP A 195 6.16 -16.49 3.42
N GLU A 196 6.56 -17.72 3.13
CA GLU A 196 7.95 -18.16 3.25
C GLU A 196 8.86 -17.37 2.29
N GLU A 197 8.48 -17.25 1.02
CA GLU A 197 9.19 -16.45 0.03
C GLU A 197 9.30 -14.99 0.47
N TYR A 198 8.20 -14.40 0.93
CA TYR A 198 8.12 -13.03 1.41
C TYR A 198 9.10 -12.78 2.56
N VAL A 199 9.07 -13.62 3.61
CA VAL A 199 9.94 -13.49 4.77
C VAL A 199 11.41 -13.67 4.40
N GLN A 200 11.72 -14.68 3.60
CA GLN A 200 13.10 -14.96 3.18
C GLN A 200 13.66 -13.81 2.34
N THR A 201 12.88 -13.31 1.40
CA THR A 201 13.33 -12.24 0.51
C THR A 201 13.44 -10.91 1.25
N CYS A 202 12.49 -10.55 2.13
CA CYS A 202 12.60 -9.36 2.97
C CYS A 202 13.87 -9.39 3.83
N ARG A 203 14.19 -10.53 4.46
CA ARG A 203 15.43 -10.71 5.23
C ARG A 203 16.69 -10.54 4.38
N LYS A 204 16.72 -11.16 3.19
CA LYS A 204 17.86 -11.06 2.26
C LYS A 204 18.08 -9.63 1.78
N CYS A 205 17.01 -8.88 1.56
CA CYS A 205 17.06 -7.50 1.08
C CYS A 205 17.17 -6.45 2.19
N GLY A 206 17.14 -6.84 3.48
CA GLY A 206 17.21 -5.91 4.60
C GLY A 206 15.98 -4.99 4.75
N VAL A 207 14.81 -5.42 4.24
CA VAL A 207 13.56 -4.66 4.34
C VAL A 207 12.75 -5.16 5.53
N GLU A 208 12.30 -4.26 6.40
CA GLU A 208 11.47 -4.65 7.54
C GLU A 208 10.06 -5.08 7.07
N TYR A 209 9.55 -6.15 7.67
CA TYR A 209 8.26 -6.73 7.31
C TYR A 209 7.36 -7.06 8.52
N ARG A 210 7.91 -7.01 9.73
CA ARG A 210 7.18 -7.31 10.96
C ARG A 210 6.44 -6.07 11.44
N MET A 211 5.12 -6.16 11.57
CA MET A 211 4.28 -5.02 11.95
C MET A 211 4.74 -4.35 13.26
N ALA A 212 5.10 -5.14 14.28
CA ALA A 212 5.58 -4.59 15.54
C ALA A 212 6.81 -3.68 15.36
N ASN A 213 7.74 -4.07 14.49
CA ASN A 213 8.92 -3.27 14.20
C ASN A 213 8.58 -2.04 13.34
N ILE A 214 7.69 -2.19 12.35
CA ILE A 214 7.22 -1.07 11.52
C ILE A 214 6.55 0.00 12.41
N ILE A 215 5.74 -0.43 13.37
CA ILE A 215 5.11 0.46 14.36
C ILE A 215 6.18 1.13 15.23
N SER A 216 7.15 0.36 15.75
CA SER A 216 8.21 0.88 16.64
C SER A 216 9.15 1.87 15.94
N LEU A 217 9.27 1.82 14.64
CA LEU A 217 9.98 2.82 13.83
C LEU A 217 9.27 4.19 13.81
N GLY A 218 8.13 4.31 14.49
CA GLY A 218 7.36 5.56 14.56
C GLY A 218 6.50 5.84 13.30
N TYR A 219 6.49 4.92 12.34
CA TYR A 219 5.77 5.12 11.07
C TYR A 219 4.27 4.83 11.19
N PHE A 220 3.85 4.09 12.23
CA PHE A 220 2.46 3.73 12.51
C PHE A 220 2.21 3.79 14.02
N LEU A 221 2.48 4.93 14.67
CA LEU A 221 2.16 5.08 16.08
C LEU A 221 0.63 5.09 16.27
N PHE A 222 0.05 3.91 16.39
CA PHE A 222 -1.15 3.71 17.17
C PHE A 222 -0.69 3.58 18.62
N ASN A 223 -0.88 4.62 19.42
CA ASN A 223 -0.82 4.48 20.86
C ASN A 223 -2.01 3.61 21.27
N GLU A 224 -1.79 2.33 21.56
CA GLU A 224 -2.80 1.42 22.12
C GLU A 224 -3.37 1.96 23.43
N ASP A 225 -2.66 2.84 24.14
CA ASP A 225 -3.12 3.47 25.39
C ASP A 225 -4.29 4.45 25.25
N GLN A 226 -4.81 4.67 24.05
CA GLN A 226 -5.91 5.64 23.86
C GLN A 226 -7.30 5.02 23.78
N TYR A 227 -7.44 3.68 23.83
CA TYR A 227 -8.73 2.99 23.76
C TYR A 227 -9.15 2.31 25.06
N HIS A 228 -8.38 2.46 26.15
CA HIS A 228 -8.71 1.94 27.47
C HIS A 228 -8.99 3.09 28.47
N ASN A 229 -9.86 4.06 28.08
CA ASN A 229 -10.55 4.95 29.04
C ASN A 229 -11.87 5.41 28.47
#